data_72880c1c6c7aa5abdf2a46b3e68995ab
#
_entry.id   72880c1c6c7aa5abdf2a46b3e68995ab
#
_cell.length_a   1.000
_cell.length_b   1.000
_cell.length_c   1.000
_cell.angle_alpha   90.00
_cell.angle_beta   90.00
_cell.angle_gamma   90.00
#
_symmetry.space_group_name_H-M   'P 1'
#
loop_
_entity.id
_entity.type
_entity.pdbx_description
1 polymer ?
#
loop_
_entity_poly.entity_id
_entity_poly.type
_entity_poly.pdbx_seq_one_letter_code
_entity_poly.pdbx_strand_id
1 'polypeptide(L)'
;MAAVGWAKWAPVSALAIGTHLIGGAGVLYANRHRVKHQSGVTANTVAKILLTGTALGATVYSGILGAKTTQGDGHSTDGATEPSASTPNDVAKAQHQLRYLQWALPALTGAIVILGAQQGEQQRPGQVLSGVANTLARRARD
;
A
#
# COMPACT_ATOMS: atom_id res chain seq x y z
N MET A 1 10.71 17.13 -18.34
CA MET A 1 10.78 15.72 -18.79
C MET A 1 10.10 14.74 -17.81
N ALA A 2 10.26 14.86 -16.50
CA ALA A 2 9.62 13.94 -15.53
C ALA A 2 8.08 13.97 -15.60
N ALA A 3 7.44 15.13 -15.73
CA ALA A 3 5.99 15.27 -15.83
C ALA A 3 5.35 14.49 -16.99
N VAL A 4 6.00 14.48 -18.15
CA VAL A 4 5.53 13.75 -19.34
C VAL A 4 5.62 12.24 -19.13
N GLY A 5 6.63 11.76 -18.43
CA GLY A 5 6.78 10.35 -18.05
C GLY A 5 5.66 9.90 -17.13
N TRP A 6 5.37 10.67 -16.10
CA TRP A 6 4.30 10.37 -15.14
C TRP A 6 2.91 10.33 -15.78
N ALA A 7 2.60 11.26 -16.68
CA ALA A 7 1.33 11.27 -17.39
C ALA A 7 1.09 9.99 -18.20
N LYS A 8 2.14 9.42 -18.79
CA LYS A 8 2.06 8.14 -19.55
C LYS A 8 1.92 6.92 -18.63
N TRP A 9 2.53 6.94 -17.44
CA TRP A 9 2.48 5.83 -16.50
C TRP A 9 1.25 5.82 -15.61
N ALA A 10 0.59 6.96 -15.40
CA ALA A 10 -0.59 7.06 -14.53
C ALA A 10 -1.72 6.09 -14.92
N PRO A 11 -2.12 5.93 -16.21
CA PRO A 11 -3.14 4.96 -16.61
C PRO A 11 -2.73 3.52 -16.33
N VAL A 12 -1.46 3.17 -16.56
CA VAL A 12 -0.92 1.83 -16.32
C VAL A 12 -0.94 1.51 -14.82
N SER A 13 -0.52 2.46 -13.99
CA SER A 13 -0.57 2.33 -12.53
C SER A 13 -1.99 2.21 -12.02
N ALA A 14 -2.92 3.01 -12.55
CA ALA A 14 -4.34 2.93 -12.19
C ALA A 14 -4.94 1.57 -12.54
N LEU A 15 -4.63 1.01 -13.72
CA LEU A 15 -5.06 -0.33 -14.11
C LEU A 15 -4.48 -1.41 -13.20
N ALA A 16 -3.20 -1.34 -12.89
CA ALA A 16 -2.54 -2.29 -11.99
C ALA A 16 -3.15 -2.26 -10.58
N ILE A 17 -3.39 -1.06 -10.03
CA ILE A 17 -4.05 -0.88 -8.73
C ILE A 17 -5.48 -1.42 -8.78
N GLY A 18 -6.25 -1.10 -9.82
CA GLY A 18 -7.62 -1.60 -10.00
C GLY A 18 -7.68 -3.12 -10.04
N THR A 19 -6.80 -3.76 -10.81
CA THR A 19 -6.68 -5.22 -10.90
C THR A 19 -6.31 -5.83 -9.55
N HIS A 20 -5.36 -5.22 -8.83
CA HIS A 20 -4.98 -5.67 -7.49
C HIS A 20 -6.14 -5.60 -6.49
N LEU A 21 -6.92 -4.52 -6.51
CA LEU A 21 -8.08 -4.36 -5.63
C LEU A 21 -9.18 -5.38 -5.93
N ILE A 22 -9.48 -5.63 -7.21
CA ILE A 22 -10.47 -6.63 -7.63
C ILE A 22 -10.01 -8.03 -7.21
N GLY A 23 -8.76 -8.39 -7.48
CA GLY A 23 -8.17 -9.66 -7.05
C GLY A 23 -8.17 -9.81 -5.54
N GLY A 24 -7.78 -8.78 -4.80
CA GLY A 24 -7.81 -8.75 -3.34
C GLY A 24 -9.20 -8.94 -2.76
N ALA A 25 -10.22 -8.28 -3.33
CA ALA A 25 -11.61 -8.46 -2.94
C ALA A 25 -12.11 -9.89 -3.20
N GLY A 26 -11.74 -10.49 -4.34
CA GLY A 26 -12.06 -11.88 -4.67
C GLY A 26 -11.45 -12.87 -3.67
N VAL A 27 -10.17 -12.70 -3.34
CA VAL A 27 -9.47 -13.53 -2.33
C VAL A 27 -10.11 -13.37 -0.95
N LEU A 28 -10.46 -12.13 -0.56
CA LEU A 28 -11.13 -11.87 0.73
C LEU A 28 -12.49 -12.55 0.77
N TYR A 29 -13.27 -12.45 -0.29
CA TYR A 29 -14.57 -13.11 -0.40
C TYR A 29 -14.44 -14.64 -0.32
N ALA A 30 -13.51 -15.24 -1.04
CA ALA A 30 -13.27 -16.69 -1.01
C ALA A 30 -12.84 -17.17 0.38
N ASN A 31 -12.10 -16.35 1.14
CA ASN A 31 -11.59 -16.70 2.47
C ASN A 31 -12.44 -16.14 3.64
N ARG A 32 -13.62 -15.60 3.38
CA ARG A 32 -14.45 -14.92 4.39
C ARG A 32 -14.75 -15.74 5.64
N HIS A 33 -14.91 -17.06 5.51
CA HIS A 33 -15.13 -17.94 6.64
C HIS A 33 -13.88 -18.08 7.53
N ARG A 34 -12.69 -18.16 6.95
CA ARG A 34 -11.43 -18.21 7.68
C ARG A 34 -11.14 -16.91 8.41
N VAL A 35 -11.42 -15.78 7.77
CA VAL A 35 -11.27 -14.45 8.36
C VAL A 35 -12.17 -14.30 9.59
N LYS A 36 -13.38 -14.85 9.58
CA LYS A 36 -14.32 -14.77 10.71
C LYS A 36 -13.96 -15.66 11.90
N HIS A 37 -13.29 -16.78 11.67
CA HIS A 37 -13.11 -17.83 12.68
C HIS A 37 -11.66 -18.03 13.14
N GLN A 38 -10.69 -17.38 12.51
CA GLN A 38 -9.27 -17.49 12.84
C GLN A 38 -8.69 -16.12 13.18
N SER A 39 -8.46 -15.85 14.46
CA SER A 39 -8.01 -14.54 14.95
C SER A 39 -6.71 -14.03 14.28
N GLY A 40 -5.75 -14.93 14.02
CA GLY A 40 -4.51 -14.56 13.31
C GLY A 40 -4.75 -14.14 11.85
N VAL A 41 -5.67 -14.79 11.15
CA VAL A 41 -6.06 -14.43 9.78
C VAL A 41 -6.82 -13.10 9.77
N THR A 42 -7.70 -12.88 10.75
CA THR A 42 -8.44 -11.63 10.90
C THR A 42 -7.49 -10.45 11.11
N ALA A 43 -6.58 -10.55 12.08
CA ALA A 43 -5.64 -9.48 12.39
C ALA A 43 -4.76 -9.12 11.18
N ASN A 44 -4.20 -10.12 10.50
CA ASN A 44 -3.40 -9.92 9.29
C ASN A 44 -4.22 -9.28 8.16
N THR A 45 -5.46 -9.71 7.97
CA THR A 45 -6.36 -9.15 6.95
C THR A 45 -6.69 -7.69 7.24
N VAL A 46 -7.04 -7.35 8.48
CA VAL A 46 -7.31 -5.96 8.90
C VAL A 46 -6.07 -5.10 8.70
N ALA A 47 -4.90 -5.56 9.14
CA ALA A 47 -3.65 -4.84 8.95
C ALA A 47 -3.37 -4.57 7.46
N LYS A 48 -3.56 -5.55 6.58
CA LYS A 48 -3.38 -5.39 5.14
C LYS A 48 -4.37 -4.39 4.53
N ILE A 49 -5.64 -4.42 4.94
CA ILE A 49 -6.65 -3.47 4.47
C ILE A 49 -6.25 -2.04 4.87
N LEU A 50 -5.85 -1.84 6.12
CA LEU A 50 -5.42 -0.53 6.61
C LEU A 50 -4.17 -0.02 5.87
N LEU A 51 -3.14 -0.87 5.71
CA LEU A 51 -1.93 -0.52 4.98
C LEU A 51 -2.21 -0.21 3.51
N THR A 52 -3.07 -1.01 2.86
CA THR A 52 -3.47 -0.79 1.47
C THR A 52 -4.23 0.54 1.33
N GLY A 53 -5.18 0.81 2.22
CA GLY A 53 -5.92 2.09 2.23
C GLY A 53 -4.99 3.29 2.44
N THR A 54 -4.03 3.18 3.37
CA THR A 54 -3.02 4.22 3.61
C THR A 54 -2.12 4.42 2.39
N ALA A 55 -1.66 3.34 1.76
CA ALA A 55 -0.83 3.42 0.55
C ALA A 55 -1.58 4.05 -0.62
N LEU A 56 -2.86 3.71 -0.80
CA LEU A 56 -3.71 4.35 -1.82
C LEU A 56 -3.91 5.83 -1.55
N GLY A 57 -4.21 6.22 -0.32
CA GLY A 57 -4.33 7.62 0.08
C GLY A 57 -3.03 8.40 -0.16
N ALA A 58 -1.88 7.83 0.22
CA ALA A 58 -0.57 8.41 -0.03
C ALA A 58 -0.28 8.53 -1.55
N THR A 59 -0.69 7.55 -2.36
CA THR A 59 -0.52 7.59 -3.82
C THR A 59 -1.35 8.72 -4.45
N VAL A 60 -2.62 8.84 -4.08
CA VAL A 60 -3.49 9.93 -4.56
C VAL A 60 -2.93 11.29 -4.14
N TYR A 61 -2.51 11.40 -2.88
CA TYR A 61 -1.92 12.63 -2.36
C TYR A 61 -0.62 13.00 -3.08
N SER A 62 0.25 12.03 -3.35
CA SER A 62 1.45 12.23 -4.17
C SER A 62 1.12 12.73 -5.57
N GLY A 63 0.05 12.22 -6.18
CA GLY A 63 -0.43 12.70 -7.48
C GLY A 63 -0.87 14.16 -7.45
N ILE A 64 -1.60 14.58 -6.40
CA ILE A 64 -2.01 15.97 -6.20
C ILE A 64 -0.81 16.89 -6.02
N LEU A 65 0.16 16.48 -5.20
CA LEU A 65 1.40 17.23 -5.00
C LEU A 65 2.23 17.31 -6.28
N GLY A 66 2.32 16.20 -7.03
CA GLY A 66 2.99 16.17 -8.33
C GLY A 66 2.36 17.15 -9.34
N ALA A 67 1.03 17.24 -9.38
CA ALA A 67 0.34 18.23 -10.22
C ALA A 67 0.66 19.68 -9.80
N LYS A 68 0.83 19.95 -8.51
CA LYS A 68 1.25 21.28 -8.03
C LYS A 68 2.66 21.63 -8.45
N THR A 69 3.58 20.66 -8.44
CA THR A 69 4.97 20.90 -8.87
C THR A 69 5.08 21.19 -10.36
N THR A 70 4.16 20.67 -11.20
CA THR A 70 4.13 20.99 -12.64
C THR A 70 3.60 22.37 -12.95
N GLN A 71 2.80 22.98 -12.06
CA GLN A 71 2.33 24.37 -12.22
C GLN A 71 3.46 25.38 -12.04
N GLY A 72 4.58 24.96 -11.46
CA GLY A 72 5.81 25.76 -11.36
C GLY A 72 6.74 25.60 -12.56
N ASP A 73 6.29 25.03 -13.70
CA ASP A 73 7.10 24.88 -14.91
C ASP A 73 7.61 26.26 -15.38
N GLY A 74 8.92 26.38 -15.46
CA GLY A 74 9.64 27.62 -15.77
C GLY A 74 10.55 28.12 -14.63
N HIS A 75 10.44 27.55 -13.43
CA HIS A 75 11.37 27.82 -12.33
C HIS A 75 12.43 26.72 -12.25
N SER A 76 13.68 27.10 -12.00
CA SER A 76 14.75 26.12 -11.80
C SER A 76 14.49 25.35 -10.50
N THR A 77 14.62 24.02 -10.55
CA THR A 77 14.60 23.14 -9.39
C THR A 77 15.87 22.29 -9.40
N ASP A 78 16.43 22.03 -8.23
CA ASP A 78 17.65 21.20 -8.12
C ASP A 78 17.33 19.72 -8.33
N GLY A 79 16.06 19.32 -8.09
CA GLY A 79 15.57 17.97 -8.30
C GLY A 79 14.03 17.89 -8.26
N ALA A 80 13.48 16.70 -8.51
CA ALA A 80 12.04 16.47 -8.51
C ALA A 80 11.40 16.73 -7.12
N THR A 81 12.16 16.53 -6.05
CA THR A 81 11.75 16.72 -4.65
C THR A 81 12.61 17.73 -3.89
N GLU A 82 13.45 18.48 -4.61
CA GLU A 82 14.41 19.43 -4.04
C GLU A 82 14.19 20.81 -4.65
N PRO A 83 13.65 21.76 -3.86
CA PRO A 83 13.45 23.14 -4.31
C PRO A 83 14.80 23.88 -4.42
N SER A 84 14.91 24.75 -5.41
CA SER A 84 15.97 25.75 -5.48
C SER A 84 15.60 27.03 -4.73
N ALA A 85 16.53 27.96 -4.58
CA ALA A 85 16.29 29.27 -3.95
C ALA A 85 15.22 30.11 -4.66
N SER A 86 14.98 29.85 -5.95
CA SER A 86 13.97 30.55 -6.78
C SER A 86 12.63 29.84 -6.88
N THR A 87 12.48 28.67 -6.23
CA THR A 87 11.23 27.89 -6.27
C THR A 87 10.14 28.59 -5.44
N PRO A 88 8.91 28.81 -5.98
CA PRO A 88 7.81 29.36 -5.21
C PRO A 88 7.51 28.54 -3.96
N ASN A 89 7.12 29.21 -2.86
CA ASN A 89 6.95 28.57 -1.56
C ASN A 89 5.92 27.42 -1.54
N ASP A 90 4.87 27.50 -2.31
CA ASP A 90 3.82 26.48 -2.43
C ASP A 90 4.35 25.24 -3.17
N VAL A 91 5.14 25.42 -4.21
CA VAL A 91 5.83 24.35 -4.95
C VAL A 91 6.90 23.72 -4.06
N ALA A 92 7.70 24.51 -3.36
CA ALA A 92 8.72 24.01 -2.44
C ALA A 92 8.12 23.15 -1.33
N LYS A 93 6.99 23.57 -0.74
CA LYS A 93 6.25 22.76 0.24
C LYS A 93 5.78 21.42 -0.36
N ALA A 94 5.25 21.42 -1.59
CA ALA A 94 4.82 20.20 -2.26
C ALA A 94 5.99 19.26 -2.51
N GLN A 95 7.14 19.76 -2.94
CA GLN A 95 8.37 18.98 -3.14
C GLN A 95 8.88 18.37 -1.82
N HIS A 96 8.88 19.12 -0.72
CA HIS A 96 9.24 18.58 0.60
C HIS A 96 8.32 17.43 1.02
N GLN A 97 7.02 17.56 0.82
CA GLN A 97 6.07 16.48 1.14
C GLN A 97 6.29 15.25 0.25
N LEU A 98 6.54 15.44 -1.05
CA LEU A 98 6.88 14.35 -1.98
C LEU A 98 8.15 13.61 -1.54
N ARG A 99 9.15 14.33 -0.99
CA ARG A 99 10.37 13.73 -0.46
C ARG A 99 10.10 12.71 0.65
N TYR A 100 9.13 12.95 1.52
CA TYR A 100 8.72 11.96 2.54
C TYR A 100 7.93 10.81 1.94
N LEU A 101 7.01 11.11 1.02
CA LEU A 101 6.14 10.10 0.40
C LEU A 101 6.92 9.10 -0.47
N GLN A 102 8.03 9.52 -1.09
CA GLN A 102 8.89 8.61 -1.85
C GLN A 102 9.50 7.48 -1.01
N TRP A 103 9.62 7.64 0.30
CA TRP A 103 10.06 6.59 1.22
C TRP A 103 8.89 5.91 1.93
N ALA A 104 7.83 6.64 2.23
CA ALA A 104 6.65 6.08 2.87
C ALA A 104 5.95 5.02 1.99
N LEU A 105 5.82 5.25 0.68
CA LEU A 105 5.17 4.33 -0.23
C LEU A 105 5.89 2.98 -0.34
N PRO A 106 7.21 2.90 -0.58
CA PRO A 106 7.95 1.63 -0.54
C PRO A 106 7.86 0.92 0.81
N ALA A 107 7.90 1.66 1.92
CA ALA A 107 7.76 1.07 3.26
C ALA A 107 6.38 0.44 3.46
N LEU A 108 5.29 1.13 3.08
CA LEU A 108 3.93 0.61 3.15
C LEU A 108 3.74 -0.63 2.27
N THR A 109 4.21 -0.58 1.02
CA THR A 109 4.12 -1.71 0.10
C THR A 109 4.97 -2.88 0.55
N GLY A 110 6.16 -2.65 1.08
CA GLY A 110 7.01 -3.67 1.68
C GLY A 110 6.34 -4.38 2.85
N ALA A 111 5.69 -3.62 3.75
CA ALA A 111 4.91 -4.18 4.85
C ALA A 111 3.75 -5.06 4.35
N ILE A 112 3.03 -4.64 3.29
CA ILE A 112 1.95 -5.43 2.68
C ILE A 112 2.50 -6.75 2.11
N VAL A 113 3.68 -6.74 1.47
CA VAL A 113 4.33 -7.94 0.94
C VAL A 113 4.71 -8.90 2.07
N ILE A 114 5.31 -8.39 3.16
CA ILE A 114 5.68 -9.21 4.33
C ILE A 114 4.43 -9.87 4.94
N LEU A 115 3.36 -9.12 5.15
CA LEU A 115 2.10 -9.67 5.66
C LEU A 115 1.49 -10.70 4.69
N GLY A 116 1.68 -10.51 3.38
CA GLY A 116 1.29 -11.48 2.35
C GLY A 116 2.06 -12.80 2.48
N ALA A 117 3.37 -12.73 2.65
CA ALA A 117 4.23 -13.89 2.85
C ALA A 117 3.86 -14.63 4.14
N GLN A 118 3.67 -13.93 5.26
CA GLN A 118 3.20 -14.53 6.52
C GLN A 118 1.87 -15.26 6.36
N GLN A 119 0.95 -14.69 5.59
CA GLN A 119 -0.35 -15.31 5.34
C GLN A 119 -0.21 -16.60 4.50
N GLY A 120 0.75 -16.64 3.56
CA GLY A 120 1.10 -17.83 2.80
C GLY A 120 1.65 -18.94 3.73
N GLU A 121 2.52 -18.61 4.66
CA GLU A 121 3.05 -19.55 5.65
C GLU A 121 1.94 -20.15 6.54
N GLN A 122 0.98 -19.35 6.99
CA GLN A 122 -0.16 -19.81 7.79
C GLN A 122 -1.07 -20.81 7.04
N GLN A 123 -0.95 -20.87 5.71
CA GLN A 123 -1.73 -21.78 4.87
C GLN A 123 -1.02 -23.13 4.61
N ARG A 124 0.20 -23.33 5.10
CA ARG A 124 0.90 -24.61 4.98
C ARG A 124 0.13 -25.70 5.72
N PRO A 125 0.03 -26.92 5.16
CA PRO A 125 -0.75 -28.01 5.74
C PRO A 125 -0.42 -28.32 7.21
N GLY A 126 0.86 -28.26 7.59
CA GLY A 126 1.30 -28.45 8.97
C GLY A 126 0.75 -27.38 9.95
N GLN A 127 0.64 -26.13 9.52
CA GLN A 127 0.10 -25.05 10.34
C GLN A 127 -1.44 -25.16 10.48
N VAL A 128 -2.10 -25.58 9.43
CA VAL A 128 -3.56 -25.82 9.46
C VAL A 128 -3.89 -26.97 10.40
N LEU A 129 -3.14 -28.09 10.33
CA LEU A 129 -3.33 -29.24 11.20
C LEU A 129 -3.08 -28.90 12.68
N SER A 130 -2.01 -28.16 12.97
CA SER A 130 -1.74 -27.73 14.36
C SER A 130 -2.79 -26.77 14.89
N GLY A 131 -3.33 -25.87 14.05
CA GLY A 131 -4.45 -24.98 14.40
C GLY A 131 -5.72 -25.74 14.74
N VAL A 132 -6.07 -26.76 13.96
CA VAL A 132 -7.21 -27.64 14.22
C VAL A 132 -7.01 -28.44 15.52
N ALA A 133 -5.84 -29.04 15.72
CA ALA A 133 -5.51 -29.79 16.93
C ALA A 133 -5.64 -28.91 18.21
N ASN A 134 -5.11 -27.70 18.15
CA ASN A 134 -5.20 -26.75 19.27
C ASN A 134 -6.66 -26.33 19.57
N THR A 135 -7.48 -26.19 18.55
CA THR A 135 -8.92 -25.85 18.71
C THR A 135 -9.69 -26.98 19.37
N LEU A 136 -9.43 -28.22 18.96
CA LEU A 136 -10.02 -29.42 19.56
C LEU A 136 -9.57 -29.59 21.01
N ALA A 137 -8.28 -29.39 21.30
CA ALA A 137 -7.74 -29.47 22.65
C ALA A 137 -8.33 -28.42 23.60
N ARG A 138 -8.66 -27.22 23.14
CA ARG A 138 -9.35 -26.19 23.92
C ARG A 138 -10.80 -26.60 24.23
N ARG A 139 -11.55 -27.07 23.23
CA ARG A 139 -12.95 -27.51 23.39
C ARG A 139 -13.09 -28.75 24.31
N ALA A 140 -12.04 -29.55 24.46
CA ALA A 140 -12.03 -30.70 25.37
C ALA A 140 -11.74 -30.31 26.84
N ARG A 141 -11.32 -29.07 27.10
CA ARG A 141 -11.02 -28.52 28.44
C ARG A 141 -12.14 -27.66 29.02
N ASP A 142 -13.04 -27.18 28.13
CA ASP A 142 -14.27 -26.45 28.48
C ASP A 142 -15.44 -27.43 28.62
#